data_f88f29ad6e3ac2a038fe5b4c5e54b06a
#
_entry.id   f88f29ad6e3ac2a038fe5b4c5e54b06a
#
_cell.length_a   1.000
_cell.length_b   1.000
_cell.length_c   1.000
_cell.angle_alpha   90.00
_cell.angle_beta   90.00
_cell.angle_gamma   90.00
#
_symmetry.space_group_name_H-M   'P 1'
#
loop_
_entity.id
_entity.type
_entity.pdbx_description
1 polymer ?
#
loop_
_entity_poly.entity_id
_entity_poly.type
_entity_poly.pdbx_seq_one_letter_code
_entity_poly.pdbx_strand_id
1 'polypeptide(L)'
;MKALIAFLVCGLATWGYAQTPLKTFTSSDGLFRFSYSDVLIDCLPQPTAADSATPATSKTSTDHPSALSIPAACASQGATCDGPGSEGASVACFAYPKERFKDKPSFVAATFYVSEIESAKNKKICMDGSPDWFVINSKGVTTINHVTFKIFEIGDNWMNGGQSGPAYRTFHNGKCYELGIQTVSSRAEYDPGTVKEFSKEDWSEVEGRLRNALNSFVFLK
;
A
#
# COMPACT_ATOMS: atom_id res chain seq x y z
N MET A 1 35.51 -40.55 -43.66
CA MET A 1 34.81 -40.51 -42.36
C MET A 1 34.11 -39.17 -42.28
N LYS A 2 32.76 -39.14 -42.41
CA LYS A 2 31.97 -37.92 -42.32
C LYS A 2 31.30 -37.91 -40.92
N ALA A 3 31.67 -36.94 -40.08
CA ALA A 3 31.08 -36.76 -38.75
C ALA A 3 29.79 -35.97 -38.90
N LEU A 4 28.65 -36.58 -38.52
CA LEU A 4 27.36 -35.94 -38.39
C LEU A 4 27.30 -35.25 -37.03
N ILE A 5 27.20 -33.91 -37.00
CA ILE A 5 26.96 -33.13 -35.81
C ILE A 5 25.44 -32.95 -35.67
N ALA A 6 24.83 -33.64 -34.70
CA ALA A 6 23.43 -33.48 -34.35
C ALA A 6 23.28 -32.25 -33.44
N PHE A 7 22.61 -31.21 -33.92
CA PHE A 7 22.20 -30.05 -33.09
C PHE A 7 20.97 -30.43 -32.30
N LEU A 8 21.16 -30.58 -30.99
CA LEU A 8 20.08 -30.74 -30.02
C LEU A 8 19.48 -29.35 -29.74
N VAL A 9 18.35 -29.04 -30.36
CA VAL A 9 17.59 -27.81 -30.02
C VAL A 9 16.84 -28.03 -28.72
N CYS A 10 17.40 -27.55 -27.59
CA CYS A 10 16.71 -27.48 -26.33
C CYS A 10 15.64 -26.36 -26.43
N GLY A 11 14.38 -26.76 -26.62
CA GLY A 11 13.25 -25.86 -26.54
C GLY A 11 13.05 -25.38 -25.09
N LEU A 12 13.44 -24.15 -24.80
CA LEU A 12 13.10 -23.47 -23.57
C LEU A 12 11.60 -23.17 -23.59
N ALA A 13 10.82 -24.00 -22.93
CA ALA A 13 9.43 -23.69 -22.63
C ALA A 13 9.42 -22.49 -21.66
N THR A 14 9.25 -21.28 -22.18
CA THR A 14 8.96 -20.11 -21.37
C THR A 14 7.56 -20.29 -20.80
N TRP A 15 7.51 -20.64 -19.52
CA TRP A 15 6.27 -20.60 -18.75
C TRP A 15 5.84 -19.13 -18.68
N GLY A 16 4.94 -18.74 -19.58
CA GLY A 16 4.32 -17.43 -19.54
C GLY A 16 3.47 -17.35 -18.26
N TYR A 17 4.00 -16.69 -17.24
CA TYR A 17 3.17 -16.23 -16.14
C TYR A 17 2.12 -15.29 -16.73
N ALA A 18 0.86 -15.71 -16.70
CA ALA A 18 -0.25 -14.85 -17.07
C ALA A 18 -0.14 -13.57 -16.24
N GLN A 19 0.22 -12.46 -16.87
CA GLN A 19 0.28 -11.18 -16.18
C GLN A 19 -1.13 -10.85 -15.72
N THR A 20 -1.29 -10.70 -14.41
CA THR A 20 -2.57 -10.28 -13.83
C THR A 20 -2.93 -8.92 -14.42
N PRO A 21 -4.18 -8.70 -14.85
CA PRO A 21 -4.61 -7.41 -15.37
C PRO A 21 -4.31 -6.29 -14.37
N LEU A 22 -3.78 -5.18 -14.89
CA LEU A 22 -3.51 -3.98 -14.09
C LEU A 22 -4.59 -2.95 -14.38
N LYS A 23 -5.09 -2.32 -13.32
CA LYS A 23 -5.93 -1.13 -13.36
C LYS A 23 -5.08 0.10 -13.09
N THR A 24 -5.56 1.26 -13.48
CA THR A 24 -4.90 2.55 -13.17
C THR A 24 -5.78 3.34 -12.22
N PHE A 25 -5.18 3.79 -11.13
CA PHE A 25 -5.75 4.81 -10.25
C PHE A 25 -5.16 6.17 -10.64
N THR A 26 -6.01 7.20 -10.64
CA THR A 26 -5.58 8.60 -10.73
C THR A 26 -6.24 9.34 -9.57
N SER A 27 -5.46 10.14 -8.83
CA SER A 27 -5.99 10.94 -7.74
C SER A 27 -7.06 11.92 -8.22
N SER A 28 -8.04 12.21 -7.37
CA SER A 28 -9.18 13.09 -7.72
C SER A 28 -8.75 14.50 -8.14
N ASP A 29 -7.62 14.97 -7.62
CA ASP A 29 -7.00 16.26 -7.98
C ASP A 29 -6.08 16.16 -9.20
N GLY A 30 -5.89 14.97 -9.77
CA GLY A 30 -5.05 14.74 -10.93
C GLY A 30 -3.56 14.88 -10.69
N LEU A 31 -3.09 14.89 -9.44
CA LEU A 31 -1.67 15.15 -9.11
C LEU A 31 -0.79 13.91 -9.23
N PHE A 32 -1.34 12.71 -9.11
CA PHE A 32 -0.58 11.48 -9.25
C PHE A 32 -1.42 10.33 -9.79
N ARG A 33 -0.73 9.31 -10.26
CA ARG A 33 -1.34 8.04 -10.68
C ARG A 33 -0.43 6.86 -10.36
N PHE A 34 -1.00 5.66 -10.32
CA PHE A 34 -0.27 4.40 -10.26
C PHE A 34 -1.12 3.26 -10.85
N SER A 35 -0.45 2.16 -11.18
CA SER A 35 -1.12 0.94 -11.65
C SER A 35 -1.18 -0.08 -10.52
N TYR A 36 -2.29 -0.76 -10.38
CA TYR A 36 -2.49 -1.75 -9.33
C TYR A 36 -3.15 -3.02 -9.89
N SER A 37 -2.94 -4.14 -9.21
CA SER A 37 -3.57 -5.41 -9.56
C SER A 37 -5.08 -5.32 -9.35
N ASP A 38 -5.87 -5.87 -10.25
CA ASP A 38 -7.33 -5.98 -10.15
C ASP A 38 -7.80 -6.80 -8.93
N VAL A 39 -6.87 -7.54 -8.33
CA VAL A 39 -7.10 -8.27 -7.06
C VAL A 39 -7.27 -7.32 -5.88
N LEU A 40 -6.63 -6.15 -5.89
CA LEU A 40 -6.70 -5.19 -4.80
C LEU A 40 -8.07 -4.49 -4.76
N ILE A 41 -8.57 -4.28 -3.55
CA ILE A 41 -9.84 -3.60 -3.29
C ILE A 41 -9.54 -2.13 -3.02
N ASP A 42 -10.18 -1.23 -3.76
CA ASP A 42 -10.14 0.21 -3.48
C ASP A 42 -10.95 0.51 -2.22
N CYS A 43 -10.28 1.07 -1.23
CA CYS A 43 -10.84 1.32 0.10
C CYS A 43 -11.34 2.75 0.30
N LEU A 44 -11.04 3.65 -0.61
CA LEU A 44 -11.55 5.01 -0.57
C LEU A 44 -12.52 5.22 -1.74
N PRO A 45 -13.80 5.48 -1.47
CA PRO A 45 -14.76 5.73 -2.55
C PRO A 45 -14.31 6.97 -3.32
N GLN A 46 -14.05 6.79 -4.62
CA GLN A 46 -13.84 7.93 -5.51
C GLN A 46 -15.12 8.77 -5.56
N PRO A 47 -15.02 10.11 -5.48
CA PRO A 47 -16.18 10.94 -5.68
C PRO A 47 -16.76 10.62 -7.06
N THR A 48 -17.99 10.14 -7.09
CA THR A 48 -18.68 9.91 -8.36
C THR A 48 -18.92 11.25 -9.02
N ALA A 49 -18.86 11.31 -10.37
CA ALA A 49 -19.08 12.54 -11.11
C ALA A 49 -20.44 13.23 -10.80
N ALA A 50 -21.37 12.52 -10.14
CA ALA A 50 -22.63 13.03 -9.66
C ALA A 50 -22.49 13.94 -8.41
N ASP A 51 -21.46 13.75 -7.59
CA ASP A 51 -21.27 14.51 -6.34
C ASP A 51 -20.67 15.90 -6.57
N SER A 52 -20.15 16.15 -7.78
CA SER A 52 -19.53 17.45 -8.15
C SER A 52 -20.55 18.57 -8.41
N ALA A 53 -21.86 18.28 -8.39
CA ALA A 53 -22.89 19.25 -8.78
C ALA A 53 -23.49 20.05 -7.61
N THR A 54 -23.14 19.76 -6.35
CA THR A 54 -23.68 20.49 -5.20
C THR A 54 -22.62 21.39 -4.60
N PRO A 55 -22.76 22.73 -4.65
CA PRO A 55 -21.82 23.63 -3.98
C PRO A 55 -21.93 23.39 -2.47
N ALA A 56 -20.84 22.93 -1.87
CA ALA A 56 -20.75 22.73 -0.44
C ALA A 56 -20.94 24.07 0.29
N THR A 57 -22.07 24.24 0.93
CA THR A 57 -22.32 25.35 1.85
C THR A 57 -21.46 25.09 3.09
N SER A 58 -20.32 25.78 3.14
CA SER A 58 -19.38 25.75 4.27
C SER A 58 -20.09 26.14 5.56
N LYS A 59 -20.40 25.13 6.41
CA LYS A 59 -20.64 25.36 7.83
C LYS A 59 -19.34 25.03 8.55
N THR A 60 -18.73 26.06 9.14
CA THR A 60 -17.59 26.01 10.03
C THR A 60 -17.94 25.11 11.23
N SER A 61 -17.57 23.87 11.17
CA SER A 61 -17.58 22.96 12.33
C SER A 61 -16.15 22.72 12.74
N THR A 62 -15.81 23.12 13.96
CA THR A 62 -14.54 22.91 14.64
C THR A 62 -14.41 21.49 15.23
N ASP A 63 -15.14 20.55 14.68
CA ASP A 63 -14.98 19.15 15.02
C ASP A 63 -13.85 18.55 14.15
N HIS A 64 -12.89 17.92 14.79
CA HIS A 64 -11.90 17.07 14.11
C HIS A 64 -12.64 16.21 13.08
N PRO A 65 -12.12 16.09 11.83
CA PRO A 65 -12.73 15.21 10.87
C PRO A 65 -12.77 13.82 11.51
N SER A 66 -13.97 13.42 11.89
CA SER A 66 -14.25 12.07 12.39
C SER A 66 -13.65 11.10 11.39
N ALA A 67 -12.90 10.13 11.89
CA ALA A 67 -12.28 9.06 11.14
C ALA A 67 -13.12 8.73 9.91
N LEU A 68 -12.56 8.99 8.73
CA LEU A 68 -13.20 8.69 7.46
C LEU A 68 -13.73 7.26 7.58
N SER A 69 -15.03 7.09 7.50
CA SER A 69 -15.63 5.77 7.66
C SER A 69 -15.07 4.89 6.55
N ILE A 70 -14.13 4.03 6.91
CA ILE A 70 -13.55 3.05 5.99
C ILE A 70 -14.73 2.32 5.35
N PRO A 71 -14.80 2.25 4.00
CA PRO A 71 -15.88 1.54 3.34
C PRO A 71 -16.03 0.14 3.90
N ALA A 72 -17.26 -0.32 4.07
CA ALA A 72 -17.55 -1.62 4.68
C ALA A 72 -16.75 -2.77 4.03
N ALA A 73 -16.48 -2.68 2.73
CA ALA A 73 -15.64 -3.63 1.99
C ALA A 73 -14.22 -3.73 2.55
N CYS A 74 -13.65 -2.64 3.07
CA CYS A 74 -12.29 -2.62 3.63
C CYS A 74 -12.28 -2.76 5.15
N ALA A 75 -13.29 -2.27 5.85
CA ALA A 75 -13.45 -2.53 7.28
C ALA A 75 -13.54 -4.04 7.55
N SER A 76 -14.26 -4.79 6.72
CA SER A 76 -14.31 -6.25 6.78
C SER A 76 -12.95 -6.93 6.53
N GLN A 77 -12.01 -6.24 5.86
CA GLN A 77 -10.66 -6.72 5.60
C GLN A 77 -9.68 -6.45 6.77
N GLY A 78 -10.12 -5.78 7.83
CA GLY A 78 -9.22 -5.34 8.91
C GLY A 78 -8.19 -4.32 8.45
N ALA A 79 -8.41 -3.73 7.28
CA ALA A 79 -7.49 -2.77 6.69
C ALA A 79 -7.63 -1.42 7.38
N THR A 80 -6.53 -0.87 7.85
CA THR A 80 -6.43 0.54 8.21
C THR A 80 -5.81 1.28 7.04
N CYS A 81 -6.48 2.32 6.58
CA CYS A 81 -5.96 3.17 5.50
C CYS A 81 -5.06 4.28 6.02
N ASP A 82 -4.93 4.37 7.33
CA ASP A 82 -4.04 5.32 7.97
C ASP A 82 -2.73 4.60 8.27
N GLY A 83 -1.65 5.08 7.71
CA GLY A 83 -0.33 4.61 8.08
C GLY A 83 -0.13 4.83 9.58
N PRO A 84 0.58 3.94 10.30
CA PRO A 84 0.91 4.17 11.69
C PRO A 84 1.69 5.50 11.79
N GLY A 85 1.11 6.48 12.49
CA GLY A 85 1.69 7.81 12.63
C GLY A 85 1.40 8.78 11.47
N SER A 86 0.51 8.44 10.53
CA SER A 86 0.06 9.42 9.56
C SER A 86 -0.91 10.39 10.22
N GLU A 87 -0.45 11.60 10.53
CA GLU A 87 -1.35 12.73 10.84
C GLU A 87 -2.07 13.22 9.57
N GLY A 88 -1.96 12.48 8.47
CA GLY A 88 -2.44 12.84 7.15
C GLY A 88 -3.69 12.10 6.72
N ALA A 89 -4.53 12.76 5.96
CA ALA A 89 -5.64 12.11 5.30
C ALA A 89 -5.12 11.19 4.18
N SER A 90 -5.54 9.92 4.18
CA SER A 90 -5.27 9.03 3.06
C SER A 90 -6.02 9.50 1.83
N VAL A 91 -5.30 9.70 0.74
CA VAL A 91 -5.83 10.10 -0.57
C VAL A 91 -5.97 8.92 -1.54
N ALA A 92 -5.37 7.79 -1.22
CA ALA A 92 -5.57 6.50 -1.86
C ALA A 92 -5.29 5.37 -0.88
N CYS A 93 -6.08 4.30 -0.92
CA CYS A 93 -5.90 3.13 -0.09
C CYS A 93 -6.42 1.88 -0.80
N PHE A 94 -5.60 0.85 -0.87
CA PHE A 94 -5.90 -0.40 -1.55
C PHE A 94 -5.56 -1.58 -0.64
N ALA A 95 -6.53 -2.45 -0.38
CA ALA A 95 -6.36 -3.61 0.48
C ALA A 95 -6.24 -4.91 -0.33
N TYR A 96 -5.40 -5.81 0.15
CA TYR A 96 -5.40 -7.19 -0.34
C TYR A 96 -6.58 -7.96 0.28
N PRO A 97 -7.38 -8.69 -0.50
CA PRO A 97 -8.58 -9.35 -0.02
C PRO A 97 -8.26 -10.50 0.96
N LYS A 98 -8.69 -10.36 2.21
CA LYS A 98 -8.49 -11.33 3.30
C LYS A 98 -9.09 -12.70 2.98
N GLU A 99 -10.16 -12.75 2.21
CA GLU A 99 -10.86 -13.96 1.83
C GLU A 99 -9.99 -14.97 1.08
N ARG A 100 -8.92 -14.50 0.45
CA ARG A 100 -7.93 -15.38 -0.19
C ARG A 100 -7.15 -16.23 0.81
N PHE A 101 -7.11 -15.81 2.06
CA PHE A 101 -6.36 -16.45 3.15
C PHE A 101 -7.24 -16.78 4.35
N LYS A 102 -8.53 -17.08 4.09
CA LYS A 102 -9.51 -17.38 5.15
C LYS A 102 -9.12 -18.57 6.03
N ASP A 103 -8.29 -19.49 5.51
CA ASP A 103 -7.74 -20.63 6.23
C ASP A 103 -6.38 -20.36 6.89
N LYS A 104 -5.90 -19.10 6.85
CA LYS A 104 -4.63 -18.64 7.40
C LYS A 104 -4.84 -17.44 8.32
N PRO A 105 -5.34 -17.69 9.54
CA PRO A 105 -5.80 -16.63 10.44
C PRO A 105 -4.72 -15.67 10.94
N SER A 106 -3.45 -16.03 10.80
CA SER A 106 -2.34 -15.11 11.09
C SER A 106 -2.25 -13.92 10.13
N PHE A 107 -2.84 -14.02 8.93
CA PHE A 107 -3.01 -12.89 8.04
C PHE A 107 -4.24 -12.07 8.45
N VAL A 108 -4.05 -10.81 8.80
CA VAL A 108 -5.14 -9.90 9.16
C VAL A 108 -5.45 -8.95 8.03
N ALA A 109 -4.44 -8.21 7.55
CA ALA A 109 -4.59 -7.28 6.45
C ALA A 109 -3.24 -6.97 5.79
N ALA A 110 -3.31 -6.48 4.55
CA ALA A 110 -2.19 -5.84 3.90
C ALA A 110 -2.72 -4.74 2.97
N THR A 111 -2.09 -3.56 3.02
CA THR A 111 -2.54 -2.37 2.31
C THR A 111 -1.39 -1.66 1.61
N PHE A 112 -1.72 -1.01 0.49
CA PHE A 112 -0.94 0.08 -0.09
C PHE A 112 -1.75 1.36 0.08
N TYR A 113 -1.13 2.42 0.60
CA TYR A 113 -1.78 3.70 0.78
C TYR A 113 -0.91 4.86 0.28
N VAL A 114 -1.57 5.97 -0.01
CA VAL A 114 -0.95 7.28 -0.25
C VAL A 114 -1.65 8.27 0.66
N SER A 115 -0.86 8.99 1.47
CA SER A 115 -1.35 10.02 2.39
C SER A 115 -0.67 11.35 2.12
N GLU A 116 -1.38 12.44 2.36
CA GLU A 116 -0.82 13.79 2.40
C GLU A 116 -0.62 14.20 3.87
N ILE A 117 0.61 14.51 4.26
CA ILE A 117 0.96 14.90 5.64
C ILE A 117 0.88 16.41 5.76
N GLU A 118 -0.26 16.89 6.26
CA GLU A 118 -0.55 18.32 6.33
C GLU A 118 0.36 19.07 7.33
N SER A 119 0.82 18.42 8.40
CA SER A 119 1.72 18.99 9.40
C SER A 119 3.10 19.30 8.85
N ALA A 120 3.55 18.58 7.83
CA ALA A 120 4.88 18.71 7.21
C ALA A 120 4.93 19.83 6.14
N LYS A 121 4.86 21.07 6.58
CA LYS A 121 4.77 22.28 5.73
C LYS A 121 5.98 22.56 4.83
N ASN A 122 7.09 21.86 4.99
CA ASN A 122 8.29 22.08 4.18
C ASN A 122 9.06 20.78 3.98
N LYS A 123 9.97 20.80 2.98
CA LYS A 123 10.77 19.64 2.61
C LYS A 123 11.58 19.06 3.77
N LYS A 124 12.13 19.89 4.64
CA LYS A 124 12.96 19.41 5.76
C LYS A 124 12.11 18.59 6.73
N ILE A 125 10.98 19.13 7.17
CA ILE A 125 10.07 18.42 8.09
C ILE A 125 9.55 17.13 7.45
N CYS A 126 9.15 17.17 6.17
CA CYS A 126 8.69 16.01 5.43
C CYS A 126 9.74 14.90 5.37
N MET A 127 10.97 15.25 5.00
CA MET A 127 12.03 14.27 4.74
C MET A 127 12.74 13.81 6.02
N ASP A 128 12.79 14.59 7.08
CA ASP A 128 13.44 14.19 8.33
C ASP A 128 12.58 13.17 9.11
N GLY A 129 11.33 13.05 8.74
CA GLY A 129 10.36 12.24 9.45
C GLY A 129 9.96 12.92 10.76
N SER A 130 8.71 12.86 11.13
CA SER A 130 8.35 13.09 12.52
C SER A 130 8.98 12.00 13.37
N PRO A 131 9.51 12.28 14.55
CA PRO A 131 9.90 11.27 15.51
C PRO A 131 8.67 10.62 16.16
N ASP A 132 7.64 10.34 15.36
CA ASP A 132 6.49 9.59 15.83
C ASP A 132 6.96 8.23 16.31
N TRP A 133 6.45 7.86 17.46
CA TRP A 133 6.79 6.63 18.17
C TRP A 133 6.56 5.33 17.37
N PHE A 134 5.92 5.41 16.20
CA PHE A 134 5.75 4.31 15.27
C PHE A 134 6.91 4.12 14.28
N VAL A 135 7.83 5.08 14.16
CA VAL A 135 9.00 4.95 13.29
C VAL A 135 10.06 4.12 13.98
N ILE A 136 10.28 2.90 13.48
CA ILE A 136 11.31 2.00 14.02
C ILE A 136 12.69 2.42 13.53
N ASN A 137 12.81 2.80 12.25
CA ASN A 137 14.12 3.01 11.62
C ASN A 137 14.03 3.87 10.35
N SER A 138 15.08 4.64 10.05
CA SER A 138 15.27 5.23 8.73
C SER A 138 16.16 4.29 7.90
N LYS A 139 15.68 3.86 6.74
CA LYS A 139 16.36 2.91 5.83
C LYS A 139 17.12 3.57 4.70
N GLY A 140 17.22 4.89 4.68
CA GLY A 140 17.93 5.64 3.63
C GLY A 140 16.97 6.25 2.60
N VAL A 141 17.40 6.27 1.35
CA VAL A 141 16.64 6.87 0.24
C VAL A 141 16.53 5.93 -0.93
N THR A 142 15.47 6.09 -1.73
CA THR A 142 15.28 5.40 -3.00
C THR A 142 14.73 6.37 -4.05
N THR A 143 14.73 5.94 -5.30
CA THR A 143 14.12 6.68 -6.41
C THR A 143 13.03 5.83 -7.05
N ILE A 144 11.82 6.37 -7.12
CA ILE A 144 10.69 5.75 -7.80
C ILE A 144 10.29 6.73 -8.92
N ASN A 145 10.37 6.28 -10.17
CA ASN A 145 10.02 7.09 -11.35
C ASN A 145 10.58 8.52 -11.32
N HIS A 146 11.89 8.64 -11.11
CA HIS A 146 12.66 9.91 -11.05
C HIS A 146 12.38 10.80 -9.83
N VAL A 147 11.57 10.35 -8.86
CA VAL A 147 11.31 11.05 -7.61
C VAL A 147 12.09 10.39 -6.48
N THR A 148 12.79 11.19 -5.68
CA THR A 148 13.53 10.71 -4.51
C THR A 148 12.61 10.62 -3.30
N PHE A 149 12.59 9.45 -2.66
CA PHE A 149 11.86 9.17 -1.44
C PHE A 149 12.81 8.80 -0.31
N LYS A 150 12.54 9.29 0.88
CA LYS A 150 13.15 8.78 2.12
C LYS A 150 12.35 7.59 2.61
N ILE A 151 13.05 6.52 3.00
CA ILE A 151 12.43 5.27 3.45
C ILE A 151 12.47 5.21 4.97
N PHE A 152 11.34 4.85 5.56
CA PHE A 152 11.20 4.55 6.97
C PHE A 152 10.67 3.13 7.13
N GLU A 153 11.09 2.45 8.15
CA GLU A 153 10.42 1.26 8.66
C GLU A 153 9.43 1.73 9.72
N ILE A 154 8.16 1.46 9.52
CA ILE A 154 7.10 1.81 10.45
C ILE A 154 6.56 0.51 11.03
N GLY A 155 6.28 0.51 12.33
CA GLY A 155 5.67 -0.67 12.93
C GLY A 155 5.29 -0.46 14.38
N ASP A 156 4.29 -1.20 14.77
CA ASP A 156 3.80 -1.30 16.15
C ASP A 156 3.51 -2.77 16.45
N ASN A 157 3.80 -3.19 17.68
CA ASN A 157 3.56 -4.54 18.14
C ASN A 157 2.71 -4.50 19.40
N TRP A 158 1.68 -5.33 19.43
CA TRP A 158 0.84 -5.56 20.60
C TRP A 158 0.84 -7.04 20.97
N MET A 159 0.22 -7.38 22.10
CA MET A 159 0.29 -8.73 22.69
C MET A 159 -0.02 -9.84 21.70
N ASN A 160 -1.07 -9.68 20.89
CA ASN A 160 -1.57 -10.72 19.99
C ASN A 160 -1.39 -10.40 18.52
N GLY A 161 -0.39 -9.55 18.15
CA GLY A 161 -0.18 -9.20 16.75
C GLY A 161 0.81 -8.07 16.55
N GLY A 162 0.77 -7.52 15.37
CA GLY A 162 1.57 -6.36 15.01
C GLY A 162 1.22 -5.86 13.63
N GLN A 163 1.61 -4.63 13.39
CA GLN A 163 1.59 -4.03 12.07
C GLN A 163 2.97 -3.51 11.75
N SER A 164 3.37 -3.62 10.49
CA SER A 164 4.68 -3.11 10.04
C SER A 164 4.71 -2.95 8.54
N GLY A 165 5.69 -2.17 8.09
CA GLY A 165 6.01 -2.05 6.68
C GLY A 165 6.80 -0.80 6.36
N PRO A 166 7.31 -0.69 5.13
CA PRO A 166 8.02 0.49 4.66
C PRO A 166 7.07 1.64 4.33
N ALA A 167 7.44 2.84 4.76
CA ALA A 167 6.86 4.09 4.32
C ALA A 167 7.89 4.91 3.54
N TYR A 168 7.43 5.57 2.50
CA TYR A 168 8.24 6.32 1.55
C TYR A 168 7.76 7.76 1.52
N ARG A 169 8.55 8.70 2.03
CA ARG A 169 8.18 10.13 2.06
C ARG A 169 8.90 10.94 1.00
N THR A 170 8.17 11.84 0.39
CA THR A 170 8.71 12.82 -0.54
C THR A 170 7.97 14.15 -0.43
N PHE A 171 8.68 15.23 -0.73
CA PHE A 171 8.10 16.58 -0.80
C PHE A 171 7.98 17.00 -2.26
N HIS A 172 6.76 17.17 -2.74
CA HIS A 172 6.48 17.47 -4.13
C HIS A 172 5.41 18.57 -4.24
N ASN A 173 5.65 19.59 -5.06
CA ASN A 173 4.72 20.71 -5.30
C ASN A 173 4.17 21.35 -4.00
N GLY A 174 5.02 21.54 -2.99
CA GLY A 174 4.63 22.20 -1.74
C GLY A 174 3.92 21.28 -0.73
N LYS A 175 3.72 19.99 -1.04
CA LYS A 175 3.05 19.01 -0.20
C LYS A 175 3.98 17.86 0.19
N CYS A 176 3.78 17.32 1.38
CA CYS A 176 4.44 16.11 1.83
C CYS A 176 3.56 14.90 1.56
N TYR A 177 4.08 13.96 0.79
CA TYR A 177 3.40 12.69 0.50
C TYR A 177 4.10 11.54 1.20
N GLU A 178 3.29 10.64 1.75
CA GLU A 178 3.74 9.36 2.24
C GLU A 178 3.04 8.23 1.48
N LEU A 179 3.83 7.33 0.91
CA LEU A 179 3.38 6.08 0.31
C LEU A 179 3.76 4.95 1.26
N GLY A 180 2.84 4.08 1.60
CA GLY A 180 3.13 2.99 2.52
C GLY A 180 2.64 1.64 2.04
N ILE A 181 3.40 0.60 2.39
CA ILE A 181 2.93 -0.78 2.36
C ILE A 181 2.85 -1.22 3.81
N GLN A 182 1.65 -1.49 4.28
CA GLN A 182 1.41 -1.93 5.64
C GLN A 182 0.89 -3.36 5.65
N THR A 183 1.41 -4.16 6.54
CA THR A 183 0.94 -5.51 6.80
C THR A 183 0.55 -5.64 8.26
N VAL A 184 -0.57 -6.30 8.51
CA VAL A 184 -1.09 -6.57 9.85
C VAL A 184 -1.15 -8.08 10.02
N SER A 185 -0.54 -8.57 11.10
CA SER A 185 -0.54 -9.99 11.44
C SER A 185 -1.09 -10.22 12.85
N SER A 186 -1.68 -11.39 13.05
CA SER A 186 -2.11 -11.87 14.35
C SER A 186 -1.22 -13.02 14.81
N ARG A 187 -0.92 -13.03 16.12
CA ARG A 187 -0.26 -14.14 16.82
C ARG A 187 -1.26 -14.94 17.63
N ALA A 188 -2.53 -15.00 17.19
CA ALA A 188 -3.53 -15.79 17.91
C ALA A 188 -2.99 -17.22 18.09
N GLU A 189 -3.09 -17.72 19.32
CA GLU A 189 -2.75 -19.11 19.60
C GLU A 189 -3.82 -19.99 18.96
N TYR A 190 -3.42 -20.71 17.94
CA TYR A 190 -4.22 -21.76 17.33
C TYR A 190 -3.65 -23.11 17.72
N ASP A 191 -4.51 -24.09 17.91
CA ASP A 191 -4.05 -25.45 18.13
C ASP A 191 -3.18 -25.90 16.96
N PRO A 192 -1.96 -26.37 17.21
CA PRO A 192 -1.05 -26.83 16.16
C PRO A 192 -1.73 -27.86 15.26
N GLY A 193 -1.71 -27.62 13.95
CA GLY A 193 -2.30 -28.50 12.95
C GLY A 193 -3.77 -28.25 12.62
N THR A 194 -4.46 -27.32 13.29
CA THR A 194 -5.85 -26.95 12.98
C THR A 194 -5.98 -25.90 11.90
N VAL A 195 -4.94 -25.08 11.73
CA VAL A 195 -4.90 -23.98 10.75
C VAL A 195 -3.61 -24.02 9.95
N LYS A 196 -3.66 -23.49 8.74
CA LYS A 196 -2.48 -23.30 7.92
C LYS A 196 -1.76 -22.01 8.34
N GLU A 197 -0.44 -22.09 8.46
CA GLU A 197 0.37 -20.91 8.65
C GLU A 197 0.42 -20.07 7.37
N PHE A 198 0.52 -18.76 7.54
CA PHE A 198 0.78 -17.84 6.45
C PHE A 198 2.24 -17.97 6.04
N SER A 199 2.46 -18.55 4.86
CA SER A 199 3.79 -18.93 4.40
C SER A 199 4.60 -17.73 3.88
N LYS A 200 5.89 -17.97 3.68
CA LYS A 200 6.77 -16.97 3.06
C LYS A 200 6.38 -16.68 1.61
N GLU A 201 5.86 -17.69 0.91
CA GLU A 201 5.36 -17.58 -0.45
C GLU A 201 4.09 -16.71 -0.51
N ASP A 202 3.19 -16.87 0.47
CA ASP A 202 2.00 -16.02 0.60
C ASP A 202 2.39 -14.56 0.82
N TRP A 203 3.36 -14.32 1.71
CA TRP A 203 3.89 -12.96 1.93
C TRP A 203 4.49 -12.39 0.65
N SER A 204 5.24 -13.18 -0.09
CA SER A 204 5.86 -12.74 -1.34
C SER A 204 4.81 -12.37 -2.40
N GLU A 205 3.70 -13.11 -2.46
CA GLU A 205 2.59 -12.79 -3.36
C GLU A 205 1.94 -11.47 -2.98
N VAL A 206 1.53 -11.33 -1.72
CA VAL A 206 0.88 -10.12 -1.20
C VAL A 206 1.77 -8.89 -1.42
N GLU A 207 3.01 -8.98 -0.94
CA GLU A 207 3.98 -7.89 -1.04
C GLU A 207 4.25 -7.53 -2.49
N GLY A 208 4.40 -8.50 -3.37
CA GLY A 208 4.61 -8.27 -4.81
C GLY A 208 3.48 -7.47 -5.45
N ARG A 209 2.22 -7.73 -5.07
CA ARG A 209 1.06 -6.97 -5.57
C ARG A 209 1.05 -5.52 -5.09
N LEU A 210 1.35 -5.30 -3.82
CA LEU A 210 1.40 -3.95 -3.24
C LEU A 210 2.60 -3.16 -3.76
N ARG A 211 3.78 -3.80 -3.92
CA ARG A 211 4.97 -3.19 -4.51
C ARG A 211 4.78 -2.80 -5.97
N ASN A 212 3.95 -3.50 -6.73
CA ASN A 212 3.64 -3.08 -8.10
C ASN A 212 2.94 -1.72 -8.12
N ALA A 213 2.02 -1.47 -7.18
CA ALA A 213 1.39 -0.16 -7.05
C ALA A 213 2.42 0.92 -6.68
N LEU A 214 3.26 0.67 -5.67
CA LEU A 214 4.32 1.57 -5.27
C LEU A 214 5.28 1.90 -6.42
N ASN A 215 5.79 0.88 -7.11
CA ASN A 215 6.81 1.05 -8.16
C ASN A 215 6.28 1.74 -9.41
N SER A 216 4.97 1.70 -9.63
CA SER A 216 4.30 2.37 -10.76
C SER A 216 3.83 3.79 -10.45
N PHE A 217 3.99 4.25 -9.20
CA PHE A 217 3.57 5.57 -8.77
C PHE A 217 4.32 6.68 -9.52
N VAL A 218 3.58 7.64 -10.07
CA VAL A 218 4.14 8.82 -10.76
C VAL A 218 3.35 10.06 -10.38
N PHE A 219 4.03 11.18 -10.16
CA PHE A 219 3.38 12.48 -10.14
C PHE A 219 3.03 12.91 -11.56
N LEU A 220 1.85 13.46 -11.71
CA LEU A 220 1.42 14.15 -12.92
C LEU A 220 1.76 15.63 -12.73
N LYS A 221 2.04 16.34 -13.80
CA LYS A 221 2.56 17.72 -13.77
C LYS A 221 1.68 18.67 -12.99
#